data_e235a5731c74ffa972b8b42324b857c0
#
_entry.id   e235a5731c74ffa972b8b42324b857c0
#
_cell.length_a   1.000
_cell.length_b   1.000
_cell.length_c   1.000
_cell.angle_alpha   90.00
_cell.angle_beta   90.00
_cell.angle_gamma   90.00
#
_symmetry.space_group_name_H-M   'P 1'
#
loop_
_entity.id
_entity.type
_entity.pdbx_description
1 polymer ?
#
loop_
_entity_poly.entity_id
_entity_poly.type
_entity_poly.pdbx_seq_one_letter_code
_entity_poly.pdbx_strand_id
1 'polypeptide(L)'
;MAVKIYKRTTNGRRNMSVLTFDEITTSTPEKSLLAPITKTGGRNNQGKLTVRHIGGGAKRKYRIIDFKRDKENIAGRVATIEYDPNRSANIALINYADGEKRYILAPKGLTVGLEVISGSNVDIKVGNTLPIMNIPVGTVVHNVELHPGHGGQIARSAGTSVQILGREDKYVLVRLQSGEVRKILGACRATIGEVGNESHELVRIGKAGRTRHMGVRPTVRGSVMNPNDHPHGGGEGKQPIGRKQPMTPWGKKARGIKTRDNKKASTDLIIRRRNG
;
A
#
# COMPACT_ATOMS: atom_id res chain seq x y z
N MET A 1 20.73 4.10 -9.81
CA MET A 1 20.06 4.10 -8.48
C MET A 1 18.80 4.94 -8.59
N ALA A 2 17.65 4.40 -8.21
CA ALA A 2 16.37 5.09 -8.31
C ALA A 2 16.15 6.23 -7.27
N VAL A 3 17.16 6.55 -6.43
CA VAL A 3 17.06 7.58 -5.38
C VAL A 3 18.15 8.62 -5.53
N LYS A 4 17.74 9.88 -5.71
CA LYS A 4 18.61 11.06 -5.75
C LYS A 4 18.71 11.68 -4.35
N ILE A 5 19.93 11.82 -3.84
CA ILE A 5 20.22 12.52 -2.58
C ILE A 5 20.58 13.97 -2.92
N TYR A 6 19.97 14.94 -2.20
CA TYR A 6 20.26 16.36 -2.40
C TYR A 6 21.59 16.78 -1.74
N LYS A 7 22.27 17.76 -2.34
CA LYS A 7 23.40 18.45 -1.70
C LYS A 7 22.94 19.14 -0.42
N ARG A 8 23.77 19.16 0.61
CA ARG A 8 23.48 19.70 1.95
C ARG A 8 23.59 21.23 2.00
N THR A 9 22.89 21.93 1.11
CA THR A 9 22.97 23.39 1.00
C THR A 9 22.12 24.13 2.02
N THR A 10 21.05 23.51 2.54
CA THR A 10 20.13 24.11 3.53
C THR A 10 19.70 23.08 4.55
N ASN A 11 19.17 23.50 5.68
CA ASN A 11 18.64 22.60 6.71
C ASN A 11 17.57 21.63 6.15
N GLY A 12 16.68 22.11 5.28
CA GLY A 12 15.65 21.28 4.66
C GLY A 12 16.18 20.26 3.64
N ARG A 13 17.36 20.54 3.03
CA ARG A 13 18.00 19.62 2.06
C ARG A 13 19.01 18.67 2.69
N ARG A 14 19.45 18.91 3.92
CA ARG A 14 20.52 18.15 4.58
C ARG A 14 20.30 16.64 4.54
N ASN A 15 19.08 16.19 4.80
CA ASN A 15 18.70 14.78 4.88
C ASN A 15 17.57 14.43 3.88
N MET A 16 17.42 15.19 2.80
CA MET A 16 16.33 14.98 1.84
C MET A 16 16.80 14.13 0.66
N SER A 17 15.98 13.18 0.27
CA SER A 17 16.11 12.45 -0.97
C SER A 17 14.77 12.35 -1.72
N VAL A 18 14.83 12.04 -3.00
CA VAL A 18 13.68 11.85 -3.89
C VAL A 18 13.93 10.68 -4.83
N LEU A 19 12.89 10.11 -5.39
CA LEU A 19 12.99 9.17 -6.50
C LEU A 19 13.42 9.91 -7.77
N THR A 20 14.12 9.22 -8.65
CA THR A 20 14.52 9.75 -9.97
C THR A 20 13.41 9.65 -11.00
N PHE A 21 12.42 8.78 -10.76
CA PHE A 21 11.28 8.55 -11.64
C PHE A 21 11.63 8.03 -13.05
N ASP A 22 12.73 7.28 -13.15
CA ASP A 22 13.26 6.79 -14.43
C ASP A 22 12.28 5.87 -15.19
N GLU A 23 11.39 5.18 -14.46
CA GLU A 23 10.38 4.27 -15.02
C GLU A 23 9.14 4.99 -15.58
N ILE A 24 8.95 6.27 -15.22
CA ILE A 24 7.76 7.01 -15.58
C ILE A 24 7.89 7.55 -17.00
N THR A 25 6.91 7.21 -17.85
CA THR A 25 6.89 7.59 -19.27
C THR A 25 6.09 8.86 -19.55
N THR A 26 5.09 9.17 -18.71
CA THR A 26 4.29 10.39 -18.85
C THR A 26 3.88 10.97 -17.49
N SER A 27 3.73 12.29 -17.44
CA SER A 27 3.21 13.01 -16.27
C SER A 27 1.72 13.34 -16.36
N THR A 28 1.11 13.15 -17.52
CA THR A 28 -0.30 13.52 -17.78
C THR A 28 -1.20 12.28 -17.64
N PRO A 29 -2.07 12.22 -16.63
CA PRO A 29 -2.97 11.09 -16.44
C PRO A 29 -4.16 11.11 -17.41
N GLU A 30 -4.69 9.93 -17.70
CA GLU A 30 -5.92 9.76 -18.50
C GLU A 30 -7.11 10.40 -17.77
N LYS A 31 -7.77 11.37 -18.44
CA LYS A 31 -8.82 12.20 -17.82
C LYS A 31 -10.06 11.41 -17.44
N SER A 32 -10.46 10.43 -18.25
CA SER A 32 -11.63 9.57 -18.04
C SER A 32 -11.51 8.71 -16.78
N LEU A 33 -10.28 8.41 -16.35
CA LEU A 33 -10.00 7.57 -15.18
C LEU A 33 -9.66 8.37 -13.91
N LEU A 34 -9.99 9.66 -13.89
CA LEU A 34 -9.80 10.54 -12.73
C LEU A 34 -11.10 10.82 -11.99
N ALA A 35 -11.08 10.62 -10.68
CA ALA A 35 -12.19 10.96 -9.80
C ALA A 35 -11.76 12.02 -8.76
N PRO A 36 -12.70 12.87 -8.28
CA PRO A 36 -12.43 13.80 -7.19
C PRO A 36 -12.17 13.05 -5.88
N ILE A 37 -11.32 13.62 -5.02
CA ILE A 37 -11.09 13.13 -3.65
C ILE A 37 -11.59 14.18 -2.66
N THR A 38 -12.55 13.80 -1.84
CA THR A 38 -12.98 14.56 -0.66
C THR A 38 -12.04 14.32 0.50
N LYS A 39 -11.58 15.41 1.13
CA LYS A 39 -10.69 15.34 2.30
C LYS A 39 -11.53 15.36 3.57
N THR A 40 -11.61 14.24 4.27
CA THR A 40 -12.37 14.12 5.53
C THR A 40 -11.65 14.72 6.74
N GLY A 41 -10.34 14.95 6.65
CA GLY A 41 -9.53 15.44 7.77
C GLY A 41 -9.52 14.49 8.98
N GLY A 42 -9.67 13.18 8.76
CA GLY A 42 -9.71 12.17 9.82
C GLY A 42 -11.06 12.06 10.55
N ARG A 43 -12.14 12.65 10.01
CA ARG A 43 -13.50 12.55 10.54
C ARG A 43 -14.23 11.35 9.94
N ASN A 44 -15.11 10.76 10.74
CA ASN A 44 -16.03 9.70 10.30
C ASN A 44 -17.30 10.32 9.67
N ASN A 45 -18.28 9.47 9.32
CA ASN A 45 -19.58 9.89 8.79
C ASN A 45 -20.43 10.74 9.76
N GLN A 46 -20.14 10.69 11.08
CA GLN A 46 -20.77 11.50 12.12
C GLN A 46 -20.00 12.82 12.38
N GLY A 47 -18.94 13.14 11.62
CA GLY A 47 -18.11 14.32 11.82
C GLY A 47 -17.14 14.23 13.01
N LYS A 48 -17.09 13.11 13.73
CA LYS A 48 -16.18 12.91 14.86
C LYS A 48 -14.78 12.56 14.41
N LEU A 49 -13.76 13.12 15.07
CA LEU A 49 -12.36 12.83 14.80
C LEU A 49 -12.01 11.40 15.26
N THR A 50 -11.84 10.48 14.33
CA THR A 50 -11.48 9.09 14.60
C THR A 50 -10.00 8.80 14.32
N VAL A 51 -9.39 9.52 13.38
CA VAL A 51 -7.97 9.42 13.04
C VAL A 51 -7.32 10.78 13.23
N ARG A 52 -6.46 10.92 14.24
CA ARG A 52 -5.76 12.16 14.56
C ARG A 52 -4.64 12.45 13.57
N HIS A 53 -4.22 13.69 13.51
CA HIS A 53 -3.06 14.18 12.75
C HIS A 53 -3.19 14.00 11.22
N ILE A 54 -4.41 13.96 10.71
CA ILE A 54 -4.70 13.98 9.27
C ILE A 54 -5.38 15.29 8.90
N GLY A 55 -4.95 15.89 7.79
CA GLY A 55 -5.57 17.08 7.23
C GLY A 55 -4.62 17.93 6.39
N GLY A 56 -5.19 18.81 5.58
CA GLY A 56 -4.44 19.59 4.60
C GLY A 56 -3.91 18.73 3.46
N GLY A 57 -2.63 18.93 3.11
CA GLY A 57 -1.98 18.25 2.02
C GLY A 57 -2.24 18.85 0.65
N ALA A 58 -1.44 18.47 -0.35
CA ALA A 58 -1.58 18.95 -1.72
C ALA A 58 -2.92 18.52 -2.34
N LYS A 59 -3.43 19.33 -3.29
CA LYS A 59 -4.61 18.97 -4.09
C LYS A 59 -4.24 17.80 -5.01
N ARG A 60 -5.05 16.74 -5.03
CA ARG A 60 -4.85 15.56 -5.86
C ARG A 60 -6.18 14.98 -6.32
N LYS A 61 -6.15 14.25 -7.43
CA LYS A 61 -7.28 13.47 -7.93
C LYS A 61 -7.00 11.97 -7.71
N TYR A 62 -8.04 11.19 -7.53
CA TYR A 62 -7.94 9.74 -7.46
C TYR A 62 -7.79 9.16 -8.87
N ARG A 63 -6.93 8.14 -9.03
CA ARG A 63 -6.87 7.32 -10.24
C ARG A 63 -7.69 6.07 -9.99
N ILE A 64 -8.65 5.81 -10.86
CA ILE A 64 -9.47 4.60 -10.79
C ILE A 64 -8.60 3.43 -11.23
N ILE A 65 -8.28 2.55 -10.29
CA ILE A 65 -7.42 1.38 -10.53
C ILE A 65 -8.29 0.14 -10.62
N ASP A 66 -8.04 -0.68 -11.63
CA ASP A 66 -8.63 -1.99 -11.76
C ASP A 66 -7.93 -3.00 -10.84
N PHE A 67 -8.46 -3.13 -9.62
CA PHE A 67 -8.00 -4.16 -8.67
C PHE A 67 -8.66 -5.52 -8.90
N LYS A 68 -9.76 -5.58 -9.66
CA LYS A 68 -10.53 -6.80 -9.91
C LYS A 68 -9.94 -7.62 -11.04
N ARG A 69 -9.44 -6.94 -12.06
CA ARG A 69 -8.90 -7.59 -13.26
C ARG A 69 -9.94 -8.54 -13.90
N ASP A 70 -11.17 -8.09 -13.99
CA ASP A 70 -12.34 -8.86 -14.40
C ASP A 70 -12.52 -8.98 -15.92
N LYS A 71 -11.69 -8.33 -16.73
CA LYS A 71 -11.67 -8.49 -18.19
C LYS A 71 -10.96 -9.79 -18.55
N GLU A 72 -11.73 -10.85 -18.76
CA GLU A 72 -11.20 -12.17 -19.05
C GLU A 72 -10.89 -12.36 -20.53
N ASN A 73 -9.71 -12.94 -20.80
CA ASN A 73 -9.24 -13.34 -22.13
C ASN A 73 -9.17 -12.19 -23.17
N ILE A 74 -9.16 -10.94 -22.72
CA ILE A 74 -8.98 -9.78 -23.60
C ILE A 74 -7.57 -9.25 -23.37
N ALA A 75 -6.77 -9.21 -24.43
CA ALA A 75 -5.42 -8.69 -24.40
C ALA A 75 -5.44 -7.17 -24.21
N GLY A 76 -4.65 -6.69 -23.29
CA GLY A 76 -4.42 -5.26 -23.06
C GLY A 76 -2.96 -4.93 -23.23
N ARG A 77 -2.64 -3.86 -23.94
CA ARG A 77 -1.27 -3.38 -24.17
C ARG A 77 -0.92 -2.26 -23.21
N VAL A 78 0.23 -2.33 -22.58
CA VAL A 78 0.76 -1.25 -21.72
C VAL A 78 1.04 -0.02 -22.59
N ALA A 79 0.29 1.05 -22.36
CA ALA A 79 0.45 2.32 -23.07
C ALA A 79 1.45 3.24 -22.38
N THR A 80 1.31 3.44 -21.07
CA THR A 80 2.17 4.33 -20.27
C THR A 80 2.38 3.79 -18.87
N ILE A 81 3.48 4.22 -18.23
CA ILE A 81 3.74 4.04 -16.79
C ILE A 81 3.69 5.42 -16.15
N GLU A 82 2.91 5.58 -15.08
CA GLU A 82 2.59 6.88 -14.49
C GLU A 82 2.78 6.91 -12.98
N TYR A 83 3.05 8.11 -12.48
CA TYR A 83 3.07 8.41 -11.04
C TYR A 83 1.65 8.57 -10.50
N ASP A 84 1.32 7.90 -9.38
CA ASP A 84 0.08 8.14 -8.64
C ASP A 84 0.37 8.79 -7.28
N PRO A 85 -0.13 10.03 -7.01
CA PRO A 85 0.07 10.69 -5.72
C PRO A 85 -0.71 10.05 -4.55
N ASN A 86 -1.56 9.04 -4.82
CA ASN A 86 -2.41 8.41 -3.81
C ASN A 86 -1.81 7.12 -3.25
N ARG A 87 -0.76 6.60 -3.88
CA ARG A 87 -0.09 5.35 -3.47
C ARG A 87 1.41 5.42 -3.65
N SER A 88 2.12 4.50 -3.06
CA SER A 88 3.58 4.38 -3.20
C SER A 88 3.98 3.73 -4.53
N ALA A 89 3.15 2.83 -5.06
CA ALA A 89 3.38 2.13 -6.32
C ALA A 89 3.13 3.03 -7.53
N ASN A 90 3.89 2.85 -8.61
CA ASN A 90 3.56 3.38 -9.92
C ASN A 90 2.36 2.62 -10.51
N ILE A 91 1.68 3.23 -11.46
CA ILE A 91 0.53 2.64 -12.17
C ILE A 91 0.82 2.56 -13.65
N ALA A 92 0.21 1.60 -14.35
CA ALA A 92 0.31 1.46 -15.80
C ALA A 92 -1.07 1.63 -16.43
N LEU A 93 -1.14 2.42 -17.49
CA LEU A 93 -2.32 2.55 -18.32
C LEU A 93 -2.32 1.41 -19.33
N ILE A 94 -3.41 0.67 -19.37
CA ILE A 94 -3.63 -0.44 -20.29
C ILE A 94 -4.70 -0.06 -21.29
N ASN A 95 -4.39 -0.19 -22.57
CA ASN A 95 -5.34 -0.09 -23.66
C ASN A 95 -5.73 -1.51 -24.09
N TYR A 96 -6.99 -1.87 -23.87
CA TYR A 96 -7.52 -3.18 -24.26
C TYR A 96 -7.91 -3.21 -25.73
N ALA A 97 -7.96 -4.38 -26.33
CA ALA A 97 -8.32 -4.59 -27.73
C ALA A 97 -9.74 -4.11 -28.07
N ASP A 98 -10.64 -4.09 -27.09
CA ASP A 98 -12.01 -3.56 -27.20
C ASP A 98 -12.13 -2.03 -27.06
N GLY A 99 -11.01 -1.32 -26.95
CA GLY A 99 -10.95 0.14 -26.83
C GLY A 99 -11.10 0.69 -25.41
N GLU A 100 -11.41 -0.14 -24.40
CA GLU A 100 -11.45 0.31 -23.01
C GLU A 100 -10.06 0.56 -22.46
N LYS A 101 -9.91 1.59 -21.65
CA LYS A 101 -8.68 1.90 -20.93
C LYS A 101 -8.85 1.64 -19.44
N ARG A 102 -7.86 1.03 -18.79
CA ARG A 102 -7.83 0.84 -17.33
C ARG A 102 -6.45 1.07 -16.76
N TYR A 103 -6.38 1.59 -15.54
CA TYR A 103 -5.14 1.59 -14.77
C TYR A 103 -4.98 0.29 -14.00
N ILE A 104 -3.76 -0.24 -13.96
CA ILE A 104 -3.34 -1.33 -13.09
C ILE A 104 -2.15 -0.89 -12.23
N LEU A 105 -1.82 -1.66 -11.19
CA LEU A 105 -0.54 -1.49 -10.50
C LEU A 105 0.59 -1.91 -11.45
N ALA A 106 1.64 -1.11 -11.53
CA ALA A 106 2.81 -1.45 -12.36
C ALA A 106 3.70 -2.45 -11.61
N PRO A 107 3.80 -3.71 -12.05
CA PRO A 107 4.77 -4.64 -11.52
C PRO A 107 6.19 -4.28 -11.95
N LYS A 108 7.17 -4.75 -11.19
CA LYS A 108 8.60 -4.61 -11.51
C LYS A 108 8.90 -5.28 -12.85
N GLY A 109 9.63 -4.58 -13.71
CA GLY A 109 10.00 -5.09 -15.05
C GLY A 109 8.91 -4.94 -16.11
N LEU A 110 7.75 -4.33 -15.81
CA LEU A 110 6.77 -3.99 -16.82
C LEU A 110 7.30 -2.83 -17.68
N THR A 111 7.21 -2.98 -19.01
CA THR A 111 7.61 -1.94 -19.97
C THR A 111 6.47 -1.59 -20.89
N VAL A 112 6.52 -0.39 -21.49
CA VAL A 112 5.56 0.05 -22.49
C VAL A 112 5.61 -0.90 -23.69
N GLY A 113 4.43 -1.25 -24.20
CA GLY A 113 4.25 -2.15 -25.34
C GLY A 113 4.05 -3.62 -24.96
N LEU A 114 4.32 -4.04 -23.72
CA LEU A 114 4.02 -5.41 -23.27
C LEU A 114 2.51 -5.64 -23.22
N GLU A 115 2.12 -6.88 -23.47
CA GLU A 115 0.74 -7.34 -23.34
C GLU A 115 0.48 -7.94 -21.97
N VAL A 116 -0.70 -7.66 -21.42
CA VAL A 116 -1.20 -8.21 -20.16
C VAL A 116 -2.61 -8.75 -20.37
N ILE A 117 -2.84 -9.96 -19.85
CA ILE A 117 -4.12 -10.66 -19.99
C ILE A 117 -4.56 -11.15 -18.60
N SER A 118 -5.86 -11.17 -18.37
CA SER A 118 -6.49 -11.80 -17.21
C SER A 118 -7.32 -12.98 -17.65
N GLY A 119 -7.27 -14.10 -16.94
CA GLY A 119 -8.06 -15.27 -17.28
C GLY A 119 -7.64 -16.49 -16.47
N SER A 120 -8.37 -17.58 -16.61
CA SER A 120 -8.06 -18.83 -15.89
C SER A 120 -6.93 -19.62 -16.53
N ASN A 121 -6.70 -19.44 -17.83
CA ASN A 121 -5.75 -20.25 -18.64
C ASN A 121 -4.79 -19.33 -19.41
N VAL A 122 -4.05 -18.50 -18.69
CA VAL A 122 -3.16 -17.47 -19.25
C VAL A 122 -1.71 -17.81 -18.87
N ASP A 123 -0.76 -17.47 -19.73
CA ASP A 123 0.67 -17.64 -19.48
C ASP A 123 1.13 -16.98 -18.17
N ILE A 124 2.09 -17.61 -17.51
CA ILE A 124 2.71 -17.10 -16.27
C ILE A 124 3.74 -16.01 -16.63
N LYS A 125 3.24 -14.85 -17.08
CA LYS A 125 4.05 -13.66 -17.41
C LYS A 125 3.75 -12.53 -16.44
N VAL A 126 4.73 -11.65 -16.19
CA VAL A 126 4.58 -10.49 -15.31
C VAL A 126 3.45 -9.59 -15.79
N GLY A 127 2.53 -9.26 -14.89
CA GLY A 127 1.34 -8.45 -15.18
C GLY A 127 0.07 -9.24 -15.52
N ASN A 128 0.19 -10.53 -15.85
CA ASN A 128 -0.97 -11.39 -16.07
C ASN A 128 -1.65 -11.76 -14.75
N THR A 129 -2.96 -11.94 -14.80
CA THR A 129 -3.78 -12.23 -13.62
C THR A 129 -4.55 -13.53 -13.78
N LEU A 130 -4.41 -14.43 -12.80
CA LEU A 130 -5.04 -15.74 -12.80
C LEU A 130 -5.68 -16.05 -11.45
N PRO A 131 -6.60 -17.03 -11.36
CA PRO A 131 -6.95 -17.66 -10.10
C PRO A 131 -5.68 -18.23 -9.44
N ILE A 132 -5.52 -18.02 -8.13
CA ILE A 132 -4.27 -18.36 -7.44
C ILE A 132 -3.99 -19.88 -7.45
N MET A 133 -5.03 -20.71 -7.61
CA MET A 133 -4.92 -22.15 -7.75
C MET A 133 -4.15 -22.55 -9.02
N ASN A 134 -4.25 -21.77 -10.09
CA ASN A 134 -3.63 -22.07 -11.38
C ASN A 134 -2.17 -21.59 -11.47
N ILE A 135 -1.71 -20.84 -10.48
CA ILE A 135 -0.35 -20.27 -10.45
C ILE A 135 0.62 -21.30 -9.82
N PRO A 136 1.77 -21.61 -10.43
CA PRO A 136 2.73 -22.56 -9.88
C PRO A 136 3.24 -22.17 -8.48
N VAL A 137 3.54 -23.19 -7.68
CA VAL A 137 4.19 -23.02 -6.37
C VAL A 137 5.56 -22.38 -6.56
N GLY A 138 5.96 -21.53 -5.61
CA GLY A 138 7.20 -20.74 -5.67
C GLY A 138 7.06 -19.41 -6.40
N THR A 139 5.99 -19.22 -7.21
CA THR A 139 5.77 -17.98 -7.94
C THR A 139 5.50 -16.80 -6.99
N VAL A 140 6.04 -15.63 -7.36
CA VAL A 140 5.81 -14.36 -6.67
C VAL A 140 4.65 -13.64 -7.34
N VAL A 141 3.69 -13.17 -6.54
CA VAL A 141 2.47 -12.51 -7.00
C VAL A 141 2.19 -11.24 -6.19
N HIS A 142 1.37 -10.35 -6.73
CA HIS A 142 0.87 -9.16 -6.06
C HIS A 142 -0.63 -8.97 -6.34
N ASN A 143 -1.23 -7.91 -5.80
CA ASN A 143 -2.65 -7.60 -5.99
C ASN A 143 -3.56 -8.81 -5.71
N VAL A 144 -3.33 -9.50 -4.59
CA VAL A 144 -4.00 -10.76 -4.24
C VAL A 144 -5.34 -10.49 -3.57
N GLU A 145 -6.38 -11.15 -4.02
CA GLU A 145 -7.71 -11.12 -3.40
C GLU A 145 -7.75 -11.91 -2.08
N LEU A 146 -8.63 -11.50 -1.18
CA LEU A 146 -9.01 -12.25 0.02
C LEU A 146 -10.34 -13.00 -0.15
N HIS A 147 -11.22 -12.43 -0.97
CA HIS A 147 -12.51 -13.00 -1.34
C HIS A 147 -12.67 -12.89 -2.85
N PRO A 148 -13.14 -13.95 -3.54
CA PRO A 148 -13.28 -13.94 -4.99
C PRO A 148 -14.15 -12.78 -5.47
N GLY A 149 -13.71 -12.06 -6.51
CA GLY A 149 -14.43 -10.96 -7.14
C GLY A 149 -14.47 -9.63 -6.36
N HIS A 150 -13.87 -9.57 -5.16
CA HIS A 150 -13.80 -8.32 -4.39
C HIS A 150 -12.65 -7.40 -4.81
N GLY A 151 -11.76 -7.89 -5.67
CA GLY A 151 -10.54 -7.19 -6.08
C GLY A 151 -9.37 -7.39 -5.12
N GLY A 152 -8.17 -7.21 -5.60
CA GLY A 152 -6.94 -7.41 -4.84
C GLY A 152 -6.86 -6.49 -3.62
N GLN A 153 -6.45 -7.04 -2.49
CA GLN A 153 -6.34 -6.34 -1.22
C GLN A 153 -4.94 -6.44 -0.60
N ILE A 154 -4.21 -7.51 -0.90
CA ILE A 154 -2.88 -7.78 -0.38
C ILE A 154 -1.82 -7.45 -1.43
N ALA A 155 -0.63 -7.01 -0.99
CA ALA A 155 0.53 -6.68 -1.83
C ALA A 155 0.18 -5.66 -2.93
N ARG A 156 -0.19 -4.43 -2.53
CA ARG A 156 -0.51 -3.32 -3.43
C ARG A 156 0.43 -2.13 -3.30
N SER A 157 1.26 -2.12 -2.26
CA SER A 157 2.25 -1.05 -2.04
C SER A 157 3.54 -1.32 -2.82
N ALA A 158 4.33 -0.28 -3.06
CA ALA A 158 5.62 -0.40 -3.73
C ALA A 158 6.52 -1.46 -3.08
N GLY A 159 7.17 -2.30 -3.89
CA GLY A 159 8.08 -3.34 -3.44
C GLY A 159 7.44 -4.47 -2.63
N THR A 160 6.10 -4.60 -2.63
CA THR A 160 5.43 -5.69 -1.91
C THR A 160 5.09 -6.85 -2.83
N SER A 161 5.18 -8.04 -2.28
CA SER A 161 4.87 -9.29 -2.94
C SER A 161 4.34 -10.34 -1.99
N VAL A 162 3.78 -11.40 -2.55
CA VAL A 162 3.31 -12.60 -1.85
C VAL A 162 3.89 -13.80 -2.57
N GLN A 163 4.44 -14.76 -1.85
CA GLN A 163 4.95 -16.00 -2.42
C GLN A 163 3.95 -17.14 -2.21
N ILE A 164 3.69 -17.91 -3.26
CA ILE A 164 2.88 -19.11 -3.19
C ILE A 164 3.76 -20.24 -2.65
N LEU A 165 3.34 -20.88 -1.55
CA LEU A 165 4.10 -21.94 -0.88
C LEU A 165 3.59 -23.33 -1.21
N GLY A 166 2.28 -23.50 -1.41
CA GLY A 166 1.67 -24.79 -1.64
C GLY A 166 0.19 -24.69 -1.93
N ARG A 167 -0.43 -25.82 -2.24
CA ARG A 167 -1.87 -25.96 -2.48
C ARG A 167 -2.42 -27.02 -1.52
N GLU A 168 -3.61 -26.78 -0.99
CA GLU A 168 -4.29 -27.67 -0.05
C GLU A 168 -5.80 -27.61 -0.31
N ASP A 169 -6.35 -28.63 -0.92
CA ASP A 169 -7.75 -28.71 -1.36
C ASP A 169 -8.20 -27.43 -2.11
N LYS A 170 -9.17 -26.72 -1.54
CA LYS A 170 -9.70 -25.46 -2.07
C LYS A 170 -8.88 -24.23 -1.70
N TYR A 171 -7.82 -24.37 -0.90
CA TYR A 171 -6.98 -23.28 -0.44
C TYR A 171 -5.58 -23.34 -1.03
N VAL A 172 -4.96 -22.17 -1.12
CA VAL A 172 -3.55 -22.01 -1.48
C VAL A 172 -2.83 -21.38 -0.28
N LEU A 173 -1.67 -21.93 0.07
CA LEU A 173 -0.81 -21.42 1.13
C LEU A 173 0.07 -20.32 0.58
N VAL A 174 0.04 -19.17 1.23
CA VAL A 174 0.80 -18.01 0.80
C VAL A 174 1.61 -17.42 1.95
N ARG A 175 2.83 -16.96 1.63
CA ARG A 175 3.67 -16.19 2.53
C ARG A 175 3.58 -14.71 2.17
N LEU A 176 3.09 -13.91 3.11
CA LEU A 176 3.00 -12.46 2.97
C LEU A 176 4.36 -11.79 3.19
N GLN A 177 4.49 -10.54 2.76
CA GLN A 177 5.67 -9.69 2.99
C GLN A 177 6.05 -9.59 4.48
N SER A 178 5.08 -9.67 5.39
CA SER A 178 5.31 -9.68 6.84
C SER A 178 5.94 -10.96 7.39
N GLY A 179 6.02 -12.04 6.57
CA GLY A 179 6.41 -13.39 7.01
C GLY A 179 5.23 -14.25 7.50
N GLU A 180 4.02 -13.70 7.60
CA GLU A 180 2.81 -14.46 7.95
C GLU A 180 2.49 -15.46 6.84
N VAL A 181 2.21 -16.71 7.22
CA VAL A 181 1.73 -17.76 6.31
C VAL A 181 0.24 -17.96 6.56
N ARG A 182 -0.56 -17.87 5.49
CA ARG A 182 -2.01 -18.00 5.58
C ARG A 182 -2.61 -18.74 4.39
N LYS A 183 -3.83 -19.23 4.58
CA LYS A 183 -4.67 -19.85 3.54
C LYS A 183 -5.46 -18.77 2.80
N ILE A 184 -5.53 -18.86 1.47
CA ILE A 184 -6.40 -18.06 0.60
C ILE A 184 -7.17 -19.02 -0.28
N LEU A 185 -8.46 -18.72 -0.56
CA LEU A 185 -9.27 -19.54 -1.46
C LEU A 185 -8.65 -19.57 -2.87
N GLY A 186 -8.58 -20.74 -3.46
CA GLY A 186 -7.98 -20.95 -4.78
C GLY A 186 -8.64 -20.19 -5.93
N ALA A 187 -9.95 -19.87 -5.78
CA ALA A 187 -10.69 -19.04 -6.74
C ALA A 187 -10.33 -17.55 -6.67
N CYS A 188 -9.66 -17.08 -5.61
CA CYS A 188 -9.14 -15.71 -5.53
C CYS A 188 -8.13 -15.45 -6.63
N ARG A 189 -8.14 -14.25 -7.18
CA ARG A 189 -7.20 -13.84 -8.24
C ARG A 189 -5.94 -13.23 -7.65
N ALA A 190 -4.84 -13.40 -8.37
CA ALA A 190 -3.57 -12.74 -8.09
C ALA A 190 -2.88 -12.37 -9.40
N THR A 191 -2.09 -11.30 -9.38
CA THR A 191 -1.31 -10.85 -10.53
C THR A 191 0.13 -11.28 -10.37
N ILE A 192 0.74 -11.82 -11.44
CA ILE A 192 2.11 -12.33 -11.45
C ILE A 192 3.11 -11.18 -11.31
N GLY A 193 4.13 -11.39 -10.49
CA GLY A 193 5.24 -10.46 -10.27
C GLY A 193 5.15 -9.71 -8.94
N GLU A 194 6.14 -8.88 -8.68
CA GLU A 194 6.27 -7.98 -7.54
C GLU A 194 5.84 -6.56 -7.94
N VAL A 195 5.27 -5.78 -7.01
CA VAL A 195 4.95 -4.37 -7.27
C VAL A 195 6.24 -3.57 -7.47
N GLY A 196 6.30 -2.75 -8.52
CA GLY A 196 7.44 -1.89 -8.82
C GLY A 196 7.68 -0.77 -7.80
N ASN A 197 8.66 0.12 -8.11
CA ASN A 197 9.05 1.26 -7.27
C ASN A 197 9.55 0.85 -5.86
N GLU A 198 10.27 -0.26 -5.75
CA GLU A 198 10.79 -0.80 -4.49
C GLU A 198 11.64 0.21 -3.69
N SER A 199 12.35 1.10 -4.39
CA SER A 199 13.17 2.15 -3.77
C SER A 199 12.38 3.24 -3.04
N HIS A 200 11.05 3.20 -3.07
CA HIS A 200 10.19 4.20 -2.41
C HIS A 200 10.45 4.29 -0.90
N GLU A 201 10.71 3.17 -0.23
CA GLU A 201 10.98 3.14 1.23
C GLU A 201 12.31 3.82 1.61
N LEU A 202 13.26 3.90 0.68
CA LEU A 202 14.57 4.53 0.91
C LEU A 202 14.51 6.07 0.87
N VAL A 203 13.36 6.64 0.47
CA VAL A 203 13.18 8.09 0.36
C VAL A 203 13.09 8.74 1.73
N ARG A 204 13.97 9.71 1.97
CA ARG A 204 13.96 10.54 3.18
C ARG A 204 13.24 11.85 2.91
N ILE A 205 12.19 12.12 3.69
CA ILE A 205 11.35 13.32 3.54
C ILE A 205 12.14 14.60 3.81
N GLY A 206 12.99 14.61 4.82
CA GLY A 206 13.99 15.62 5.13
C GLY A 206 13.45 16.89 5.81
N LYS A 207 12.17 17.29 5.64
CA LYS A 207 11.58 18.48 6.25
C LYS A 207 10.11 18.31 6.60
N ALA A 208 9.67 19.00 7.67
CA ALA A 208 8.29 18.98 8.15
C ALA A 208 7.28 19.49 7.09
N GLY A 209 7.64 20.49 6.29
CA GLY A 209 6.76 21.02 5.23
C GLY A 209 6.39 19.97 4.18
N ARG A 210 7.30 19.04 3.83
CA ARG A 210 6.98 17.94 2.92
C ARG A 210 5.99 16.96 3.54
N THR A 211 6.14 16.65 4.82
CA THR A 211 5.16 15.85 5.58
C THR A 211 3.79 16.54 5.61
N ARG A 212 3.75 17.89 5.77
CA ARG A 212 2.51 18.67 5.69
C ARG A 212 1.83 18.56 4.32
N HIS A 213 2.60 18.60 3.22
CA HIS A 213 2.08 18.41 1.86
C HIS A 213 1.50 17.00 1.65
N MET A 214 1.97 16.00 2.38
CA MET A 214 1.40 14.64 2.37
C MET A 214 0.09 14.51 3.15
N GLY A 215 -0.34 15.58 3.84
CA GLY A 215 -1.59 15.58 4.61
C GLY A 215 -1.42 15.16 6.07
N VAL A 216 -0.20 15.05 6.55
CA VAL A 216 0.09 14.72 7.96
C VAL A 216 0.26 16.01 8.77
N ARG A 217 -0.55 16.19 9.80
CA ARG A 217 -0.45 17.31 10.74
C ARG A 217 0.61 17.05 11.81
N PRO A 218 1.17 18.11 12.43
CA PRO A 218 2.11 17.95 13.54
C PRO A 218 1.51 17.17 14.71
N THR A 219 2.36 16.38 15.37
CA THR A 219 1.99 15.58 16.55
C THR A 219 2.67 16.16 17.78
N VAL A 220 1.91 16.41 18.83
CA VAL A 220 2.41 16.84 20.13
C VAL A 220 2.60 15.61 21.01
N ARG A 221 3.73 15.52 21.71
CA ARG A 221 4.03 14.43 22.65
C ARG A 221 3.16 14.56 23.91
N GLY A 222 2.69 13.45 24.46
CA GLY A 222 1.90 13.46 25.69
C GLY A 222 2.63 14.06 26.91
N SER A 223 3.97 13.94 26.96
CA SER A 223 4.79 14.50 28.03
C SER A 223 4.89 16.05 28.07
N VAL A 224 4.41 16.73 27.04
CA VAL A 224 4.35 18.21 27.00
C VAL A 224 2.92 18.73 27.10
N MET A 225 1.98 17.88 27.44
CA MET A 225 0.58 18.20 27.69
C MET A 225 0.33 18.36 29.19
N ASN A 226 -0.86 18.87 29.54
CA ASN A 226 -1.30 18.93 30.93
C ASN A 226 -1.72 17.53 31.44
N PRO A 227 -1.77 17.32 32.78
CA PRO A 227 -2.15 16.02 33.37
C PRO A 227 -3.55 15.55 32.97
N ASN A 228 -4.49 16.47 32.73
CA ASN A 228 -5.85 16.17 32.29
C ASN A 228 -5.94 15.76 30.81
N ASP A 229 -4.95 16.14 29.98
CA ASP A 229 -4.96 15.87 28.53
C ASP A 229 -4.28 14.53 28.17
N HIS A 230 -3.31 14.11 28.98
CA HIS A 230 -2.56 12.90 28.70
C HIS A 230 -1.99 12.26 29.99
N PRO A 231 -2.00 10.92 30.14
CA PRO A 231 -1.40 10.23 31.30
C PRO A 231 0.08 10.50 31.53
N HIS A 232 0.80 11.01 30.53
CA HIS A 232 2.20 11.45 30.63
C HIS A 232 2.36 12.94 30.86
N GLY A 233 1.26 13.69 31.00
CA GLY A 233 1.26 15.13 31.17
C GLY A 233 1.64 15.53 32.60
N GLY A 234 1.97 16.83 32.71
CA GLY A 234 2.38 17.43 33.97
C GLY A 234 3.88 17.39 34.22
N GLY A 235 4.28 17.95 35.37
CA GLY A 235 5.67 18.12 35.75
C GLY A 235 6.31 19.37 35.15
N GLU A 236 7.56 19.60 35.48
CA GLU A 236 8.32 20.76 35.05
C GLU A 236 9.47 20.37 34.12
N GLY A 237 9.74 21.23 33.13
CA GLY A 237 10.82 21.02 32.15
C GLY A 237 10.64 19.80 31.26
N LYS A 238 11.72 19.05 31.03
CA LYS A 238 11.71 17.82 30.18
C LYS A 238 11.41 16.58 31.03
N GLN A 239 10.21 16.47 31.54
CA GLN A 239 9.80 15.35 32.38
C GLN A 239 9.79 14.01 31.62
N PRO A 240 10.17 12.91 32.28
CA PRO A 240 10.03 11.55 31.75
C PRO A 240 8.57 11.11 31.73
N ILE A 241 8.30 9.95 31.18
CA ILE A 241 6.94 9.36 31.10
C ILE A 241 6.35 9.09 32.50
N GLY A 242 7.19 8.89 33.53
CA GLY A 242 6.78 8.64 34.91
C GLY A 242 5.99 7.35 35.15
N ARG A 243 6.00 6.40 34.22
CA ARG A 243 5.25 5.15 34.27
C ARG A 243 6.11 3.97 33.79
N LYS A 244 5.78 2.76 34.22
CA LYS A 244 6.50 1.51 33.81
C LYS A 244 6.54 1.32 32.29
N GLN A 245 5.57 1.86 31.55
CA GLN A 245 5.50 1.78 30.09
C GLN A 245 4.71 2.96 29.49
N PRO A 246 4.95 3.30 28.21
CA PRO A 246 4.18 4.32 27.53
C PRO A 246 2.68 4.01 27.49
N MET A 247 1.86 5.04 27.68
CA MET A 247 0.40 4.97 27.66
C MET A 247 -0.16 5.76 26.46
N THR A 248 -1.34 5.37 26.01
CA THR A 248 -2.14 6.15 25.07
C THR A 248 -2.87 7.31 25.80
N PRO A 249 -3.41 8.31 25.10
CA PRO A 249 -4.22 9.36 25.73
C PRO A 249 -5.41 8.83 26.55
N TRP A 250 -5.89 7.65 26.23
CA TRP A 250 -7.00 6.97 26.92
C TRP A 250 -6.56 6.02 28.04
N GLY A 251 -5.31 6.11 28.48
CA GLY A 251 -4.79 5.32 29.59
C GLY A 251 -4.49 3.84 29.27
N LYS A 252 -4.58 3.42 28.02
CA LYS A 252 -4.21 2.07 27.61
C LYS A 252 -2.70 1.98 27.35
N LYS A 253 -2.11 0.81 27.59
CA LYS A 253 -0.70 0.54 27.22
C LYS A 253 -0.48 0.80 25.72
N ALA A 254 0.58 1.55 25.36
CA ALA A 254 0.84 1.92 23.98
C ALA A 254 1.69 0.87 23.21
N ARG A 255 2.39 -0.01 23.92
CA ARG A 255 3.27 -1.04 23.34
C ARG A 255 3.05 -2.40 23.99
N GLY A 256 3.37 -3.48 23.26
CA GLY A 256 3.35 -4.85 23.79
C GLY A 256 1.95 -5.48 23.93
N ILE A 257 0.89 -4.81 23.50
CA ILE A 257 -0.47 -5.36 23.53
C ILE A 257 -0.81 -5.96 22.17
N LYS A 258 -1.30 -7.20 22.19
CA LYS A 258 -1.91 -7.84 21.03
C LYS A 258 -3.32 -7.24 20.84
N THR A 259 -3.50 -6.49 19.74
CA THR A 259 -4.78 -5.79 19.46
C THR A 259 -5.72 -6.58 18.54
N ARG A 260 -5.24 -7.68 17.94
CA ARG A 260 -6.08 -8.54 17.12
C ARG A 260 -7.11 -9.26 18.01
N ASP A 261 -8.36 -9.20 17.60
CA ASP A 261 -9.43 -9.96 18.24
C ASP A 261 -9.20 -11.48 18.03
N ASN A 262 -9.19 -12.24 19.11
CA ASN A 262 -8.97 -13.69 19.07
C ASN A 262 -10.16 -14.44 18.44
N LYS A 263 -11.38 -13.89 18.51
CA LYS A 263 -12.62 -14.48 17.96
C LYS A 263 -12.81 -14.16 16.45
N LYS A 264 -11.85 -13.47 15.81
CA LYS A 264 -11.98 -13.10 14.42
C LYS A 264 -11.89 -14.35 13.54
N ALA A 265 -12.93 -14.66 12.74
CA ALA A 265 -13.03 -15.83 11.87
C ALA A 265 -11.81 -16.01 10.94
N SER A 266 -11.20 -14.91 10.46
CA SER A 266 -9.97 -14.97 9.65
C SER A 266 -8.73 -15.45 10.42
N THR A 267 -8.83 -15.77 11.72
CA THR A 267 -7.72 -16.34 12.50
C THR A 267 -7.45 -17.79 12.10
N ASP A 268 -8.47 -18.55 11.75
CA ASP A 268 -8.38 -19.96 11.32
C ASP A 268 -7.66 -20.12 9.97
N LEU A 269 -7.60 -19.04 9.20
CA LEU A 269 -6.85 -19.00 7.94
C LEU A 269 -5.36 -18.70 8.12
N ILE A 270 -4.88 -18.39 9.33
CA ILE A 270 -3.47 -18.10 9.62
C ILE A 270 -2.81 -19.36 10.16
N ILE A 271 -1.87 -19.91 9.39
CA ILE A 271 -1.08 -21.10 9.79
C ILE A 271 0.06 -20.69 10.70
N ARG A 272 0.83 -19.67 10.29
CA ARG A 272 1.96 -19.17 11.06
C ARG A 272 1.94 -17.65 11.09
N ARG A 273 2.02 -17.08 12.28
CA ARG A 273 2.16 -15.63 12.46
C ARG A 273 3.60 -15.20 12.16
N ARG A 274 3.82 -13.90 11.89
CA ARG A 274 5.15 -13.36 11.56
C ARG A 274 6.21 -13.57 12.65
N ASN A 275 5.81 -13.72 13.92
CA ASN A 275 6.66 -13.91 15.09
C ASN A 275 6.38 -15.26 15.78
N GLY A 276 5.91 -16.26 15.06
CA GLY A 276 5.62 -17.61 15.56
C GLY A 276 6.53 -18.64 14.94
#